data_74c6545f85643674eee45a96af1d1296
#
_entry.id   74c6545f85643674eee45a96af1d1296
#
_cell.length_a   1.000
_cell.length_b   1.000
_cell.length_c   1.000
_cell.angle_alpha   90.00
_cell.angle_beta   90.00
_cell.angle_gamma   90.00
#
_symmetry.space_group_name_H-M   'P 1'
#
loop_
_entity.id
_entity.type
_entity.pdbx_description
1 polymer ?
#
loop_
_entity_poly.entity_id
_entity_poly.type
_entity_poly.pdbx_seq_one_letter_code
_entity_poly.pdbx_strand_id
1 'polypeptide(L)' 'MEIDLTEEQCIDIEWSILIAVDSVQQRYKKEKKELESPLTKKLLKLYDYIQEAREKNG' A
#
# COMPACT_ATOMS: atom_id res chain seq x y z
N MET A 1 10.69 13.31 7.01
CA MET A 1 10.94 12.27 8.02
C MET A 1 11.54 11.05 7.34
N GLU A 2 12.75 10.71 7.71
CA GLU A 2 13.39 9.53 7.16
C GLU A 2 12.94 8.30 7.93
N ILE A 3 12.45 7.31 7.21
CA ILE A 3 12.08 6.04 7.80
C ILE A 3 13.20 5.05 7.50
N ASP A 4 13.87 4.62 8.55
CA ASP A 4 14.97 3.69 8.42
C ASP A 4 14.44 2.25 8.57
N LEU A 5 14.06 1.67 7.42
CA LEU A 5 13.49 0.33 7.39
C LEU A 5 14.45 -0.64 6.71
N THR A 6 14.51 -1.86 7.22
CA THR A 6 15.24 -2.93 6.55
C THR A 6 14.49 -3.35 5.29
N GLU A 7 15.18 -4.02 4.38
CA GLU A 7 14.54 -4.54 3.16
C GLU A 7 13.38 -5.48 3.51
N GLU A 8 13.58 -6.34 4.50
CA GLU A 8 12.54 -7.26 4.95
C GLU A 8 11.31 -6.52 5.48
N GLN A 9 11.53 -5.45 6.25
CA GLN A 9 10.42 -4.63 6.76
C GLN A 9 9.67 -3.96 5.62
N CYS A 10 10.38 -3.46 4.61
CA CYS A 10 9.75 -2.86 3.44
C CYS A 10 8.88 -3.88 2.70
N ILE A 11 9.37 -5.09 2.51
CA ILE A 11 8.62 -6.16 1.85
C ILE A 11 7.36 -6.50 2.63
N ASP A 12 7.47 -6.62 3.96
CA ASP A 12 6.32 -6.92 4.81
C ASP A 12 5.25 -5.83 4.71
N ILE A 13 5.67 -4.57 4.72
CA ILE A 13 4.75 -3.44 4.58
C ILE A 13 4.08 -3.45 3.22
N GLU A 14 4.85 -3.67 2.15
CA GLU A 14 4.30 -3.74 0.79
C GLU A 14 3.23 -4.83 0.67
N TRP A 15 3.50 -6.03 1.19
CA TRP A 15 2.53 -7.11 1.19
C TRP A 15 1.28 -6.76 1.98
N SER A 16 1.46 -6.14 3.14
CA SER A 16 0.33 -5.72 3.97
C SER A 16 -0.55 -4.71 3.23
N ILE A 17 0.06 -3.77 2.53
CA ILE A 17 -0.67 -2.76 1.75
C ILE A 17 -1.46 -3.45 0.62
N LEU A 18 -0.84 -4.37 -0.10
CA LEU A 18 -1.50 -5.07 -1.20
C LEU A 18 -2.70 -5.88 -0.71
N ILE A 19 -2.55 -6.57 0.43
CA ILE A 19 -3.65 -7.33 1.03
C ILE A 19 -4.78 -6.38 1.45
N ALA A 20 -4.44 -5.26 2.07
CA ALA A 20 -5.43 -4.28 2.50
C ALA A 20 -6.19 -3.68 1.31
N VAL A 21 -5.49 -3.33 0.24
CA VAL A 21 -6.10 -2.80 -0.98
C VAL A 21 -7.06 -3.82 -1.58
N ASP A 22 -6.65 -5.06 -1.68
CA ASP A 22 -7.48 -6.13 -2.22
C ASP A 22 -8.77 -6.30 -1.39
N SER A 23 -8.65 -6.33 -0.07
CA SER A 23 -9.80 -6.44 0.83
C SER A 23 -10.78 -5.29 0.67
N VAL A 24 -10.25 -4.06 0.60
CA VAL A 24 -11.08 -2.87 0.45
C VAL A 24 -11.80 -2.88 -0.91
N GLN A 25 -11.08 -3.23 -1.97
CA GLN A 25 -11.67 -3.30 -3.30
C GLN A 25 -12.78 -4.34 -3.39
N GLN A 26 -12.60 -5.51 -2.78
CA GLN A 26 -13.62 -6.54 -2.77
C GLN A 26 -14.89 -6.08 -2.05
N ARG A 27 -14.74 -5.36 -0.95
CA ARG A 27 -15.88 -4.79 -0.24
C ARG A 27 -16.64 -3.79 -1.10
N TYR A 28 -15.91 -2.91 -1.78
CA TYR A 28 -16.51 -1.91 -2.63
C TYR A 28 -17.26 -2.54 -3.81
N LYS A 29 -16.73 -3.59 -4.38
CA LYS A 29 -17.41 -4.34 -5.43
C LYS A 29 -18.72 -4.94 -4.95
N LYS A 30 -18.74 -5.54 -3.78
CA LYS A 30 -19.94 -6.14 -3.21
C LYS A 30 -21.04 -5.12 -2.94
N GLU A 31 -20.66 -3.92 -2.55
CA GLU A 31 -21.60 -2.86 -2.22
C GLU A 31 -21.98 -1.99 -3.42
N LYS A 32 -21.48 -2.32 -4.61
CA LYS A 32 -21.71 -1.58 -5.86
C LYS A 32 -21.30 -0.12 -5.78
N LYS A 33 -20.25 0.18 -5.04
CA LYS A 33 -19.69 1.53 -4.94
C LYS A 33 -18.57 1.70 -5.95
N GLU A 34 -18.04 2.93 -6.06
CA GLU A 34 -16.96 3.25 -6.98
C GLU A 34 -15.78 2.31 -6.80
N LEU A 35 -15.09 2.02 -7.92
CA LEU A 35 -13.99 1.07 -7.96
C LEU A 35 -12.77 1.47 -7.13
N GLU A 36 -12.61 2.77 -6.87
CA GLU A 36 -11.51 3.25 -6.05
C GLU A 36 -12.01 4.03 -4.86
N SER A 37 -11.72 3.55 -3.65
CA SER A 37 -12.04 4.29 -2.45
C SER A 37 -10.92 5.30 -2.15
N PRO A 38 -11.20 6.37 -1.38
CA PRO A 38 -10.15 7.26 -0.90
C PRO A 38 -9.07 6.53 -0.12
N LEU A 39 -9.45 5.49 0.62
CA LEU A 39 -8.51 4.68 1.38
C LEU A 39 -7.56 3.92 0.46
N THR A 40 -8.08 3.35 -0.64
CA THR A 40 -7.25 2.66 -1.63
C THR A 40 -6.20 3.59 -2.21
N LYS A 41 -6.58 4.81 -2.55
CA LYS A 41 -5.63 5.81 -3.07
C LYS A 41 -4.53 6.12 -2.08
N LYS A 42 -4.86 6.28 -0.81
CA LYS A 42 -3.88 6.53 0.25
C LYS A 42 -2.92 5.35 0.43
N LEU A 43 -3.44 4.13 0.37
CA LEU A 43 -2.62 2.93 0.50
C LEU A 43 -1.65 2.79 -0.67
N LEU A 44 -2.09 3.08 -1.88
CA LEU A 44 -1.24 3.03 -3.07
C LEU A 44 -0.12 4.09 -3.02
N LYS A 45 -0.43 5.27 -2.51
CA LYS A 45 0.59 6.31 -2.30
C LYS A 45 1.64 5.87 -1.30
N LEU A 46 1.21 5.22 -0.23
CA LEU A 46 2.13 4.69 0.77
C LEU A 46 3.01 3.59 0.17
N TYR A 47 2.44 2.74 -0.65
CA TYR A 47 3.18 1.71 -1.36
C TYR A 47 4.29 2.31 -2.23
N ASP A 48 3.97 3.33 -3.02
CA ASP A 48 4.95 4.04 -3.83
C ASP A 48 6.05 4.66 -2.99
N TYR A 49 5.68 5.26 -1.86
CA TYR A 49 6.64 5.85 -0.93
C TYR A 49 7.64 4.81 -0.41
N ILE A 50 7.14 3.64 -0.04
CA ILE A 50 7.98 2.54 0.46
C ILE A 50 8.93 2.04 -0.63
N GLN A 51 8.44 1.92 -1.87
CA GLN A 51 9.27 1.51 -2.99
C GLN A 51 10.40 2.51 -3.27
N GLU A 52 10.10 3.80 -3.21
CA GLU A 52 11.11 4.85 -3.37
C GLU A 52 12.17 4.78 -2.28
N ALA A 53 11.75 4.60 -1.04
CA ALA A 53 12.68 4.49 0.08
C ALA A 53 13.60 3.28 -0.08
N ARG A 54 13.06 2.19 -0.59
CA ARG A 54 13.80 0.97 -0.86
C ARG A 54 14.86 1.17 -1.94
N GLU A 55 14.50 1.86 -3.01
CA GLU A 55 15.42 2.17 -4.10
C GLU A 55 16.57 3.05 -3.64
N LYS A 56 16.29 4.02 -2.79
CA LYS A 56 17.33 4.93 -2.27
C LYS A 56 18.30 4.23 -1.34
N ASN A 57 17.85 3.24 -0.61
CA ASN A 57 18.67 2.52 0.37
C ASN A 57 19.35 1.28 -0.22
N GLY A 58 18.96 0.89 -1.41
CA GLY A 58 19.56 -0.23 -2.13
C GLY A 58 20.55 0.23 -3.19
#